data_2f24e41c43948aa37f4ff0aa5b5c7fc8
#
_entry.id   2f24e41c43948aa37f4ff0aa5b5c7fc8
#
_cell.length_a   1.000
_cell.length_b   1.000
_cell.length_c   1.000
_cell.angle_alpha   90.00
_cell.angle_beta   90.00
_cell.angle_gamma   90.00
#
_symmetry.space_group_name_H-M   'P 1'
#
loop_
_entity.id
_entity.type
_entity.pdbx_description
1 polymer ?
#
loop_
_entity_poly.entity_id
_entity_poly.type
_entity_poly.pdbx_seq_one_letter_code
_entity_poly.pdbx_strand_id
1 'polypeptide(L)'
;MKPTFLLLGALSALTGIGLGAFGAHGLKAILTPELLAVYQTGVTYQMWHALGLILIALLCQHAPASKLLDWAGGLMFAGILMFSGSLYLLALLNQKWLGMITPIGGVSFLTAWLLIAIFATQARRQITREPTQ
;
A
#
# COMPACT_ATOMS: atom_id res chain seq x y z
N MET A 1 -9.20 9.54 -14.44
CA MET A 1 -8.22 9.50 -13.31
C MET A 1 -8.96 9.68 -12.00
N LYS A 2 -8.61 8.95 -10.97
CA LYS A 2 -9.13 9.18 -9.61
C LYS A 2 -8.09 9.96 -8.81
N PRO A 3 -8.23 11.29 -8.72
CA PRO A 3 -7.25 12.15 -8.06
C PRO A 3 -7.04 11.77 -6.59
N THR A 4 -8.07 11.21 -5.95
CA THR A 4 -7.99 10.74 -4.56
C THR A 4 -6.90 9.68 -4.37
N PHE A 5 -6.81 8.65 -5.22
CA PHE A 5 -5.78 7.62 -5.09
C PHE A 5 -4.39 8.14 -5.42
N LEU A 6 -4.28 9.08 -6.37
CA LEU A 6 -3.03 9.76 -6.65
C LEU A 6 -2.55 10.57 -5.43
N LEU A 7 -3.44 11.34 -4.82
CA LEU A 7 -3.14 12.13 -3.63
C LEU A 7 -2.74 11.23 -2.45
N LEU A 8 -3.52 10.19 -2.16
CA LEU A 8 -3.22 9.24 -1.09
C LEU A 8 -1.88 8.53 -1.31
N GLY A 9 -1.59 8.13 -2.55
CA GLY A 9 -0.31 7.53 -2.90
C GLY A 9 0.87 8.49 -2.71
N ALA A 10 0.74 9.73 -3.20
CA ALA A 10 1.77 10.74 -3.05
C ALA A 10 2.02 11.11 -1.57
N LEU A 11 0.96 11.28 -0.77
CA LEU A 11 1.09 11.56 0.67
C LEU A 11 1.68 10.36 1.42
N SER A 12 1.29 9.13 1.05
CA SER A 12 1.87 7.93 1.64
C SER A 12 3.36 7.79 1.31
N ALA A 13 3.77 8.13 0.07
CA ALA A 13 5.19 8.13 -0.30
C ALA A 13 5.97 9.23 0.43
N LEU A 14 5.43 10.46 0.49
CA LEU A 14 6.03 11.58 1.20
C LEU A 14 6.28 11.24 2.67
N THR A 15 5.25 10.74 3.36
CA THR A 15 5.36 10.35 4.78
C THR A 15 6.28 9.14 4.95
N GLY A 16 6.25 8.16 4.04
CA GLY A 16 7.12 7.00 4.06
C GLY A 16 8.60 7.36 3.94
N ILE A 17 8.95 8.31 3.08
CA ILE A 17 10.32 8.83 2.97
C ILE A 17 10.74 9.51 4.28
N GLY A 18 9.88 10.37 4.85
CA GLY A 18 10.15 11.04 6.12
C GLY A 18 10.35 10.07 7.28
N LEU A 19 9.45 9.07 7.40
CA LEU A 19 9.55 8.00 8.40
C LEU A 19 10.80 7.14 8.20
N GLY A 20 11.15 6.82 6.94
CA GLY A 20 12.36 6.08 6.62
C GLY A 20 13.63 6.83 7.05
N ALA A 21 13.73 8.13 6.75
CA ALA A 21 14.84 8.98 7.18
C ALA A 21 14.91 9.08 8.71
N PHE A 22 13.77 9.24 9.37
CA PHE A 22 13.71 9.27 10.84
C PHE A 22 14.16 7.93 11.46
N GLY A 23 13.76 6.80 10.87
CA GLY A 23 14.22 5.47 11.29
C GLY A 23 15.72 5.30 11.17
N ALA A 24 16.31 5.75 10.05
CA ALA A 24 17.72 5.59 9.77
C ALA A 24 18.62 6.48 10.66
N HIS A 25 18.15 7.63 11.07
CA HIS A 25 18.95 8.61 11.83
C HIS A 25 18.50 8.76 13.28
N GLY A 26 17.21 8.99 13.53
CA GLY A 26 16.69 9.23 14.88
C GLY A 26 16.49 7.97 15.70
N LEU A 27 15.84 6.95 15.13
CA LEU A 27 15.46 5.75 15.87
C LEU A 27 16.59 4.72 16.02
N LYS A 28 17.60 4.75 15.17
CA LYS A 28 18.73 3.83 15.21
C LYS A 28 19.49 3.85 16.55
N ALA A 29 19.51 4.98 17.23
CA ALA A 29 20.16 5.13 18.53
C ALA A 29 19.24 4.79 19.72
N ILE A 30 17.94 4.64 19.50
CA ILE A 30 16.91 4.51 20.54
C ILE A 30 16.31 3.13 20.57
N LEU A 31 16.04 2.53 19.39
CA LEU A 31 15.40 1.21 19.27
C LEU A 31 16.44 0.09 19.25
N THR A 32 16.04 -1.07 19.78
CA THR A 32 16.81 -2.29 19.57
C THR A 32 16.86 -2.66 18.09
N PRO A 33 17.88 -3.43 17.64
CA PRO A 33 17.96 -3.87 16.23
C PRO A 33 16.69 -4.57 15.74
N GLU A 34 16.04 -5.37 16.59
CA GLU A 34 14.80 -6.09 16.27
C GLU A 34 13.63 -5.12 16.04
N LEU A 35 13.43 -4.16 16.94
CA LEU A 35 12.37 -3.15 16.81
C LEU A 35 12.63 -2.21 15.63
N LEU A 36 13.87 -1.89 15.36
CA LEU A 36 14.25 -1.09 14.18
C LEU A 36 13.94 -1.86 12.89
N ALA A 37 14.20 -3.17 12.83
CA ALA A 37 13.85 -4.01 11.69
C ALA A 37 12.33 -4.06 11.45
N VAL A 38 11.53 -4.17 12.50
CA VAL A 38 10.07 -4.10 12.44
C VAL A 38 9.61 -2.76 11.87
N TYR A 39 10.18 -1.66 12.36
CA TYR A 39 9.89 -0.31 11.87
C TYR A 39 10.22 -0.17 10.36
N GLN A 40 11.41 -0.62 9.95
CA GLN A 40 11.85 -0.59 8.56
C GLN A 40 10.96 -1.43 7.64
N THR A 41 10.44 -2.56 8.13
CA THR A 41 9.43 -3.35 7.41
C THR A 41 8.19 -2.50 7.14
N GLY A 42 7.72 -1.75 8.12
CA GLY A 42 6.59 -0.82 7.96
C GLY A 42 6.84 0.21 6.86
N VAL A 43 8.03 0.85 6.85
CA VAL A 43 8.43 1.81 5.82
C VAL A 43 8.46 1.17 4.43
N THR A 44 9.07 0.00 4.31
CA THR A 44 9.20 -0.71 3.04
C THR A 44 7.83 -1.03 2.43
N TYR A 45 6.92 -1.58 3.22
CA TYR A 45 5.57 -1.92 2.75
C TYR A 45 4.75 -0.67 2.42
N GLN A 46 4.87 0.40 3.20
CA GLN A 46 4.24 1.69 2.89
C GLN A 46 4.70 2.22 1.54
N MET A 47 5.98 2.19 1.23
CA MET A 47 6.52 2.69 -0.03
C MET A 47 6.03 1.88 -1.23
N TRP A 48 6.08 0.54 -1.18
CA TRP A 48 5.57 -0.32 -2.26
C TRP A 48 4.08 -0.08 -2.54
N HIS A 49 3.28 0.08 -1.51
CA HIS A 49 1.83 0.22 -1.66
C HIS A 49 1.41 1.68 -1.93
N ALA A 50 2.21 2.66 -1.56
CA ALA A 50 2.08 4.03 -2.03
C ALA A 50 2.22 4.11 -3.57
N LEU A 51 3.22 3.43 -4.13
CA LEU A 51 3.37 3.29 -5.59
C LEU A 51 2.22 2.50 -6.20
N GLY A 52 1.72 1.48 -5.51
CA GLY A 52 0.51 0.74 -5.90
C GLY A 52 -0.73 1.63 -6.02
N LEU A 53 -0.94 2.57 -5.09
CA LEU A 53 -2.02 3.55 -5.17
C LEU A 53 -1.88 4.49 -6.37
N ILE A 54 -0.67 4.93 -6.68
CA ILE A 54 -0.39 5.75 -7.87
C ILE A 54 -0.68 4.94 -9.13
N LEU A 55 -0.26 3.67 -9.19
CA LEU A 55 -0.57 2.77 -10.30
C LEU A 55 -2.09 2.63 -10.50
N ILE A 56 -2.86 2.41 -9.42
CA ILE A 56 -4.33 2.33 -9.50
C ILE A 56 -4.92 3.63 -10.04
N ALA A 57 -4.43 4.79 -9.59
CA ALA A 57 -4.89 6.08 -10.10
C ALA A 57 -4.68 6.22 -11.61
N LEU A 58 -3.55 5.73 -12.12
CA LEU A 58 -3.25 5.71 -13.56
C LEU A 58 -4.13 4.72 -14.32
N LEU A 59 -4.35 3.51 -13.80
CA LEU A 59 -5.26 2.53 -14.40
C LEU A 59 -6.69 3.06 -14.49
N CYS A 60 -7.14 3.83 -13.50
CA CYS A 60 -8.45 4.48 -13.51
C CYS A 60 -8.60 5.55 -14.60
N GLN A 61 -7.55 5.99 -15.28
CA GLN A 61 -7.66 6.86 -16.46
C GLN A 61 -8.32 6.12 -17.64
N HIS A 62 -7.99 4.84 -17.79
CA HIS A 62 -8.48 4.01 -18.89
C HIS A 62 -9.78 3.27 -18.52
N ALA A 63 -10.07 3.09 -17.24
CA ALA A 63 -11.25 2.38 -16.73
C ALA A 63 -11.88 3.12 -15.52
N PRO A 64 -12.43 4.34 -15.71
CA PRO A 64 -12.87 5.19 -14.61
C PRO A 64 -14.05 4.62 -13.82
N ALA A 65 -14.86 3.73 -14.40
CA ALA A 65 -16.01 3.09 -13.77
C ALA A 65 -15.70 1.70 -13.18
N SER A 66 -14.43 1.29 -13.15
CA SER A 66 -14.05 -0.04 -12.66
C SER A 66 -14.18 -0.13 -11.13
N LYS A 67 -15.18 -0.87 -10.65
CA LYS A 67 -15.35 -1.18 -9.23
C LYS A 67 -14.18 -2.00 -8.66
N LEU A 68 -13.53 -2.83 -9.48
CA LEU A 68 -12.35 -3.60 -9.06
C LEU A 68 -11.21 -2.68 -8.65
N LEU A 69 -10.94 -1.63 -9.44
CA LEU A 69 -9.90 -0.65 -9.12
C LEU A 69 -10.27 0.21 -7.91
N ASP A 70 -11.56 0.50 -7.71
CA ASP A 70 -12.01 1.24 -6.53
C ASP A 70 -11.78 0.47 -5.24
N TRP A 71 -12.18 -0.79 -5.23
CA TRP A 71 -11.94 -1.67 -4.09
C TRP A 71 -10.44 -1.91 -3.88
N ALA A 72 -9.67 -2.11 -4.96
CA ALA A 72 -8.23 -2.28 -4.85
C ALA A 72 -7.55 -1.06 -4.21
N GLY A 73 -7.93 0.16 -4.62
CA GLY A 73 -7.39 1.39 -4.04
C GLY A 73 -7.76 1.58 -2.58
N GLY A 74 -9.03 1.34 -2.22
CA GLY A 74 -9.49 1.42 -0.84
C GLY A 74 -8.79 0.42 0.08
N LEU A 75 -8.68 -0.85 -0.35
CA LEU A 75 -7.99 -1.91 0.39
C LEU A 75 -6.49 -1.66 0.49
N MET A 76 -5.86 -1.13 -0.55
CA MET A 76 -4.45 -0.79 -0.53
C MET A 76 -4.15 0.31 0.49
N PHE A 77 -4.95 1.36 0.54
CA PHE A 77 -4.79 2.41 1.54
C PHE A 77 -5.09 1.93 2.96
N ALA A 78 -6.16 1.15 3.16
CA ALA A 78 -6.46 0.53 4.44
C ALA A 78 -5.32 -0.39 4.91
N GLY A 79 -4.72 -1.15 3.98
CA GLY A 79 -3.54 -1.97 4.23
C GLY A 79 -2.34 -1.14 4.72
N ILE A 80 -2.06 0.01 4.12
CA ILE A 80 -0.98 0.92 4.58
C ILE A 80 -1.23 1.32 6.03
N LEU A 81 -2.44 1.74 6.37
CA LEU A 81 -2.76 2.18 7.72
C LEU A 81 -2.66 1.04 8.73
N MET A 82 -3.21 -0.14 8.42
CA MET A 82 -3.23 -1.27 9.35
C MET A 82 -1.88 -2.00 9.42
N PHE A 83 -1.22 -2.26 8.30
CA PHE A 83 0.04 -2.98 8.26
C PHE A 83 1.20 -2.09 8.73
N SER A 84 1.50 -1.03 7.98
CA SER A 84 2.63 -0.16 8.30
C SER A 84 2.39 0.62 9.58
N GLY A 85 1.18 1.14 9.79
CA GLY A 85 0.81 1.85 11.01
C GLY A 85 0.96 1.00 12.27
N SER A 86 0.51 -0.26 12.26
CA SER A 86 0.68 -1.16 13.40
C SER A 86 2.14 -1.48 13.70
N LEU A 87 2.98 -1.64 12.67
CA LEU A 87 4.42 -1.89 12.84
C LEU A 87 5.15 -0.67 13.41
N TYR A 88 4.79 0.54 12.99
CA TYR A 88 5.33 1.76 13.60
C TYR A 88 4.98 1.87 15.08
N LEU A 89 3.70 1.69 15.41
CA LEU A 89 3.25 1.74 16.80
C LEU A 89 3.86 0.62 17.63
N LEU A 90 3.97 -0.60 17.09
CA LEU A 90 4.63 -1.72 17.77
C LEU A 90 6.09 -1.38 18.09
N ALA A 91 6.83 -0.84 17.11
CA ALA A 91 8.23 -0.51 17.29
C ALA A 91 8.45 0.63 18.30
N LEU A 92 7.62 1.69 18.22
CA LEU A 92 7.77 2.88 19.06
C LEU A 92 7.25 2.70 20.48
N LEU A 93 6.15 1.94 20.65
CA LEU A 93 5.50 1.73 21.95
C LEU A 93 5.91 0.40 22.59
N ASN A 94 6.64 -0.45 21.87
CA ASN A 94 6.99 -1.82 22.29
C ASN A 94 5.78 -2.65 22.74
N GLN A 95 4.63 -2.45 22.08
CA GLN A 95 3.36 -3.11 22.40
C GLN A 95 3.11 -4.28 21.45
N LYS A 96 3.45 -5.50 21.86
CA LYS A 96 3.40 -6.70 21.02
C LYS A 96 2.01 -7.03 20.47
N TRP A 97 0.93 -6.66 21.17
CA TRP A 97 -0.45 -6.91 20.71
C TRP A 97 -0.80 -6.19 19.40
N LEU A 98 -0.13 -5.07 19.10
CA LEU A 98 -0.29 -4.34 17.84
C LEU A 98 0.12 -5.20 16.62
N GLY A 99 1.00 -6.18 16.82
CA GLY A 99 1.35 -7.16 15.79
C GLY A 99 0.18 -8.04 15.34
N MET A 100 -0.92 -8.12 16.11
CA MET A 100 -2.12 -8.86 15.69
C MET A 100 -2.93 -8.10 14.60
N ILE A 101 -2.75 -6.79 14.48
CA ILE A 101 -3.40 -5.97 13.44
C ILE A 101 -2.67 -6.13 12.10
N THR A 102 -1.35 -6.33 12.14
CA THR A 102 -0.50 -6.42 10.94
C THR A 102 -0.98 -7.46 9.92
N PRO A 103 -1.36 -8.71 10.30
CA PRO A 103 -1.86 -9.70 9.35
C PRO A 103 -3.15 -9.25 8.62
N ILE A 104 -4.03 -8.49 9.29
CA ILE A 104 -5.25 -7.96 8.68
C ILE A 104 -4.88 -6.97 7.55
N GLY A 105 -3.92 -6.08 7.81
CA GLY A 105 -3.36 -5.20 6.80
C GLY A 105 -2.69 -5.97 5.66
N GLY A 106 -1.98 -7.06 5.96
CA GLY A 106 -1.38 -7.94 4.96
C GLY A 106 -2.41 -8.59 4.04
N VAL A 107 -3.51 -9.11 4.59
CA VAL A 107 -4.64 -9.65 3.79
C VAL A 107 -5.25 -8.56 2.92
N SER A 108 -5.36 -7.34 3.44
CA SER A 108 -5.85 -6.18 2.68
C SER A 108 -4.98 -5.91 1.44
N PHE A 109 -3.65 -5.95 1.58
CA PHE A 109 -2.71 -5.82 0.46
C PHE A 109 -2.85 -6.96 -0.55
N LEU A 110 -2.87 -8.21 -0.09
CA LEU A 110 -3.02 -9.37 -0.96
C LEU A 110 -4.32 -9.28 -1.78
N THR A 111 -5.42 -8.90 -1.14
CA THR A 111 -6.70 -8.72 -1.82
C THR A 111 -6.64 -7.58 -2.84
N ALA A 112 -6.02 -6.45 -2.50
CA ALA A 112 -5.88 -5.33 -3.43
C ALA A 112 -5.10 -5.74 -4.70
N TRP A 113 -3.98 -6.44 -4.54
CA TRP A 113 -3.19 -6.93 -5.68
C TRP A 113 -3.92 -7.99 -6.50
N LEU A 114 -4.70 -8.88 -5.86
CA LEU A 114 -5.54 -9.85 -6.55
C LEU A 114 -6.61 -9.16 -7.42
N LEU A 115 -7.25 -8.10 -6.91
CA LEU A 115 -8.23 -7.34 -7.68
C LEU A 115 -7.61 -6.66 -8.90
N ILE A 116 -6.38 -6.15 -8.80
CA ILE A 116 -5.64 -5.61 -9.94
C ILE A 116 -5.35 -6.72 -10.96
N ALA A 117 -4.93 -7.90 -10.52
CA ALA A 117 -4.68 -9.04 -11.40
C ALA A 117 -5.96 -9.48 -12.14
N ILE A 118 -7.10 -9.55 -11.43
CA ILE A 118 -8.40 -9.84 -12.04
C ILE A 118 -8.76 -8.77 -13.08
N PHE A 119 -8.60 -7.49 -12.75
CA PHE A 119 -8.83 -6.39 -13.68
C PHE A 119 -7.98 -6.55 -14.97
N ALA A 120 -6.70 -6.86 -14.83
CA ALA A 120 -5.80 -7.06 -15.96
C ALA A 120 -6.25 -8.22 -16.89
N THR A 121 -6.74 -9.32 -16.32
CA THR A 121 -7.27 -10.44 -17.13
C THR A 121 -8.54 -10.07 -17.89
N GLN A 122 -9.41 -9.26 -17.29
CA GLN A 122 -10.63 -8.79 -17.95
C GLN A 122 -10.30 -7.82 -19.09
N ALA A 123 -9.40 -6.88 -18.87
CA ALA A 123 -8.95 -5.93 -19.90
C ALA A 123 -8.36 -6.67 -21.11
N ARG A 124 -7.53 -7.69 -20.89
CA ARG A 124 -6.96 -8.52 -21.96
C ARG A 124 -8.03 -9.18 -22.81
N ARG A 125 -9.09 -9.72 -22.19
CA ARG A 125 -10.19 -10.40 -22.91
C ARG A 125 -10.98 -9.45 -23.81
N GLN A 126 -11.11 -8.17 -23.43
CA GLN A 126 -11.80 -7.16 -24.25
C GLN A 126 -11.00 -6.85 -25.51
N ILE A 127 -9.68 -6.64 -25.40
CA ILE A 127 -8.80 -6.37 -26.53
C ILE A 127 -8.82 -7.53 -27.56
N THR A 128 -8.85 -8.77 -27.09
CA THR A 128 -8.85 -9.95 -27.98
C THR A 128 -10.22 -10.18 -28.68
N ARG A 129 -11.30 -9.54 -28.21
CA ARG A 129 -12.64 -9.68 -28.79
C ARG A 129 -13.01 -8.59 -29.78
N GLU A 130 -12.28 -7.49 -29.85
CA GLU A 130 -12.46 -6.48 -30.91
C GLU A 130 -11.73 -6.96 -32.17
N PRO A 131 -12.46 -7.38 -33.24
CA PRO A 131 -11.82 -7.70 -34.52
C PRO A 131 -11.23 -6.41 -35.08
N THR A 132 -9.95 -6.46 -35.45
CA THR A 132 -9.28 -5.43 -36.26
C THR A 132 -10.14 -5.16 -37.50
N GLN A 133 -10.79 -3.98 -37.53
CA GLN A 133 -11.40 -3.44 -38.74
C GLN A 133 -10.31 -2.84 -39.61
#